data_335809a49cf6faf25ef38e6bd0bc1363
#
_entry.id   335809a49cf6faf25ef38e6bd0bc1363
#
_cell.length_a   1.000
_cell.length_b   1.000
_cell.length_c   1.000
_cell.angle_alpha   90.00
_cell.angle_beta   90.00
_cell.angle_gamma   90.00
#
_symmetry.space_group_name_H-M   'P 1'
#
loop_
_entity.id
_entity.type
_entity.pdbx_description
1 polymer ?
#
loop_
_entity_poly.entity_id
_entity_poly.type
_entity_poly.pdbx_seq_one_letter_code
_entity_poly.pdbx_strand_id
1 'polypeptide(L)'
;MEQLIAVLLGIVAGTVTGVIPGIGVLVAMVVCTPLLLSMDIISLLLFYMSLASMVQFTGTVPSVYLGVPGETNSLPAVIEGTKHTKKGIAQLGIGVSAMGSVIGSLIAVLITWLLLHYLSNHLAFFFSNNVKFFIYTAVILFCLTVYNKGNFLVNSALCLSLIHISEPTRPLS
;
A
#
# COMPACT_ATOMS: atom_id res chain seq x y z
N MET A 1 16.73 15.67 -14.90
CA MET A 1 17.56 14.45 -15.05
C MET A 1 17.48 13.59 -13.80
N GLU A 2 17.69 14.15 -12.59
CA GLU A 2 17.66 13.39 -11.33
C GLU A 2 16.34 12.65 -11.07
N GLN A 3 15.22 13.30 -11.34
CA GLN A 3 13.90 12.69 -11.20
C GLN A 3 13.71 11.44 -12.09
N LEU A 4 14.17 11.50 -13.32
CA LEU A 4 14.09 10.35 -14.24
C LEU A 4 14.97 9.20 -13.76
N ILE A 5 16.16 9.51 -13.27
CA ILE A 5 17.08 8.52 -12.70
C ILE A 5 16.45 7.89 -11.45
N ALA A 6 15.84 8.67 -10.59
CA ALA A 6 15.15 8.19 -9.41
C ALA A 6 14.02 7.19 -9.75
N VAL A 7 13.19 7.52 -10.75
CA VAL A 7 12.14 6.61 -11.24
C VAL A 7 12.73 5.31 -11.79
N LEU A 8 13.77 5.38 -12.62
CA LEU A 8 14.41 4.19 -13.18
C LEU A 8 15.04 3.31 -12.10
N LEU A 9 15.73 3.92 -11.13
CA LEU A 9 16.29 3.19 -9.98
C LEU A 9 15.19 2.53 -9.16
N GLY A 10 14.07 3.21 -8.93
CA GLY A 10 12.92 2.65 -8.24
C GLY A 10 12.30 1.46 -8.97
N ILE A 11 12.19 1.53 -10.30
CA ILE A 11 11.74 0.42 -11.15
C ILE A 11 12.69 -0.78 -11.01
N VAL A 12 13.98 -0.58 -11.13
CA VAL A 12 14.97 -1.67 -11.02
C VAL A 12 14.95 -2.28 -9.63
N ALA A 13 15.03 -1.46 -8.58
CA ALA A 13 15.01 -1.92 -7.20
C ALA A 13 13.69 -2.65 -6.87
N GLY A 14 12.55 -2.11 -7.31
CA GLY A 14 11.24 -2.73 -7.11
C GLY A 14 11.09 -4.05 -7.86
N THR A 15 11.66 -4.16 -9.07
CA THR A 15 11.65 -5.41 -9.82
C THR A 15 12.42 -6.51 -9.09
N VAL A 16 13.61 -6.20 -8.60
CA VAL A 16 14.46 -7.16 -7.88
C VAL A 16 13.81 -7.59 -6.56
N THR A 17 13.36 -6.63 -5.77
CA THR A 17 12.78 -6.90 -4.44
C THR A 17 11.42 -7.59 -4.53
N GLY A 18 10.59 -7.27 -5.52
CA GLY A 18 9.27 -7.85 -5.68
C GLY A 18 9.26 -9.32 -6.09
N VAL A 19 10.31 -9.79 -6.80
CA VAL A 19 10.44 -11.21 -7.16
C VAL A 19 10.79 -12.07 -5.94
N ILE A 20 11.38 -11.49 -4.89
CA ILE A 20 11.78 -12.23 -3.69
C ILE A 20 10.57 -12.36 -2.75
N PRO A 21 10.05 -13.59 -2.53
CA PRO A 21 8.89 -13.80 -1.68
C PRO A 21 9.16 -13.31 -0.25
N GLY A 22 8.20 -12.56 0.31
CA GLY A 22 8.30 -12.06 1.69
C GLY A 22 9.00 -10.71 1.84
N ILE A 23 9.61 -10.16 0.79
CA ILE A 23 10.11 -8.79 0.79
C ILE A 23 8.99 -7.88 0.26
N GLY A 24 8.12 -7.45 1.17
CA GLY A 24 7.06 -6.49 0.81
C GLY A 24 7.59 -5.08 0.55
N VAL A 25 6.72 -4.21 0.03
CA VAL A 25 7.03 -2.79 -0.29
C VAL A 25 7.71 -2.07 0.89
N LEU A 26 7.21 -2.26 2.11
CA LEU A 26 7.75 -1.59 3.30
C LEU A 26 9.21 -1.99 3.57
N VAL A 27 9.53 -3.27 3.47
CA VAL A 27 10.90 -3.76 3.68
C VAL A 27 11.82 -3.21 2.59
N ALA A 28 11.39 -3.25 1.34
CA ALA A 28 12.15 -2.69 0.22
C ALA A 28 12.42 -1.20 0.40
N MET A 29 11.42 -0.41 0.83
CA MET A 29 11.59 1.01 1.13
C MET A 29 12.62 1.25 2.23
N VAL A 30 12.51 0.53 3.35
CA VAL A 30 13.44 0.68 4.49
C VAL A 30 14.87 0.35 4.09
N VAL A 31 15.08 -0.74 3.33
CA VAL A 31 16.42 -1.15 2.87
C VAL A 31 17.02 -0.14 1.90
N CYS A 32 16.23 0.47 1.03
CA CYS A 32 16.72 1.46 0.07
C CYS A 32 16.93 2.85 0.70
N THR A 33 16.22 3.20 1.78
CA THR A 33 16.28 4.55 2.39
C THR A 33 17.70 5.06 2.66
N PRO A 34 18.63 4.29 3.28
CA PRO A 34 19.97 4.80 3.57
C PRO A 34 20.76 5.24 2.33
N LEU A 35 20.47 4.63 1.17
CA LEU A 35 21.14 4.95 -0.08
C LEU A 35 20.63 6.26 -0.73
N LEU A 36 19.47 6.72 -0.27
CA LEU A 36 18.70 7.80 -0.91
C LEU A 36 18.65 9.10 -0.09
N LEU A 37 19.32 9.12 1.08
CA LEU A 37 19.29 10.26 2.00
C LEU A 37 19.85 11.57 1.40
N SER A 38 20.65 11.47 0.33
CA SER A 38 21.21 12.62 -0.38
C SER A 38 20.31 13.14 -1.52
N MET A 39 19.21 12.47 -1.82
CA MET A 39 18.29 12.87 -2.88
C MET A 39 17.35 13.97 -2.42
N ASP A 40 16.94 14.82 -3.38
CA ASP A 40 15.85 15.77 -3.21
C ASP A 40 14.52 15.08 -2.89
N ILE A 41 13.68 15.75 -2.09
CA ILE A 41 12.38 15.22 -1.64
C ILE A 41 11.52 14.74 -2.82
N ILE A 42 11.49 15.47 -3.92
CA ILE A 42 10.67 15.12 -5.09
C ILE A 42 11.20 13.83 -5.73
N SER A 43 12.51 13.74 -5.92
CA SER A 43 13.17 12.55 -6.47
C SER A 43 12.98 11.34 -5.56
N LEU A 44 13.06 11.53 -4.25
CA LEU A 44 12.82 10.49 -3.25
C LEU A 44 11.37 9.96 -3.33
N LEU A 45 10.39 10.84 -3.42
CA LEU A 45 8.98 10.45 -3.58
C LEU A 45 8.75 9.67 -4.88
N LEU A 46 9.32 10.14 -5.99
CA LEU A 46 9.22 9.45 -7.28
C LEU A 46 9.88 8.06 -7.24
N PHE A 47 11.02 7.94 -6.57
CA PHE A 47 11.67 6.64 -6.33
C PHE A 47 10.75 5.69 -5.58
N TYR A 48 10.19 6.12 -4.43
CA TYR A 48 9.33 5.24 -3.63
C TYR A 48 8.04 4.86 -4.34
N MET A 49 7.44 5.78 -5.09
CA MET A 49 6.23 5.48 -5.87
C MET A 49 6.49 4.46 -6.98
N SER A 50 7.59 4.60 -7.71
CA SER A 50 7.98 3.64 -8.75
C SER A 50 8.39 2.29 -8.16
N LEU A 51 9.15 2.28 -7.05
CA LEU A 51 9.51 1.07 -6.33
C LEU A 51 8.26 0.32 -5.85
N ALA A 52 7.34 1.01 -5.18
CA ALA A 52 6.12 0.41 -4.65
C ALA A 52 5.27 -0.22 -5.77
N SER A 53 5.10 0.50 -6.87
CA SER A 53 4.35 0.01 -8.03
C SER A 53 4.98 -1.25 -8.63
N MET A 54 6.31 -1.26 -8.75
CA MET A 54 7.03 -2.41 -9.31
C MET A 54 7.07 -3.61 -8.37
N VAL A 55 7.24 -3.41 -7.06
CA VAL A 55 7.18 -4.50 -6.08
C VAL A 55 5.82 -5.20 -6.12
N GLN A 56 4.73 -4.43 -6.17
CA GLN A 56 3.39 -5.00 -6.24
C GLN A 56 3.16 -5.78 -7.54
N PHE A 57 3.62 -5.24 -8.66
CA PHE A 57 3.50 -5.92 -9.95
C PHE A 57 4.34 -7.19 -10.01
N THR A 58 5.62 -7.11 -9.69
CA THR A 58 6.56 -8.25 -9.78
C THR A 58 6.30 -9.30 -8.71
N GLY A 59 5.72 -8.92 -7.56
CA GLY A 59 5.27 -9.83 -6.50
C GLY A 59 4.14 -10.78 -6.92
N THR A 60 3.46 -10.50 -8.04
CA THR A 60 2.48 -11.44 -8.62
C THR A 60 3.16 -12.67 -9.24
N VAL A 61 4.42 -12.55 -9.67
CA VAL A 61 5.16 -13.66 -10.29
C VAL A 61 5.34 -14.83 -9.33
N PRO A 62 5.98 -14.67 -8.15
CA PRO A 62 6.08 -15.74 -7.17
C PRO A 62 4.71 -16.21 -6.68
N SER A 63 3.73 -15.33 -6.59
CA SER A 63 2.36 -15.68 -6.19
C SER A 63 1.71 -16.66 -7.14
N VAL A 64 1.85 -16.45 -8.44
CA VAL A 64 1.26 -17.30 -9.49
C VAL A 64 2.05 -18.59 -9.68
N TYR A 65 3.39 -18.52 -9.81
CA TYR A 65 4.22 -19.68 -10.10
C TYR A 65 4.49 -20.58 -8.91
N LEU A 66 4.82 -19.98 -7.76
CA LEU A 66 5.23 -20.72 -6.57
C LEU A 66 4.09 -20.93 -5.57
N GLY A 67 2.98 -20.20 -5.72
CA GLY A 67 1.90 -20.21 -4.75
C GLY A 67 2.29 -19.57 -3.41
N VAL A 68 3.34 -18.75 -3.40
CA VAL A 68 3.82 -18.03 -2.21
C VAL A 68 3.51 -16.55 -2.37
N PRO A 69 2.79 -15.92 -1.43
CA PRO A 69 2.48 -14.50 -1.54
C PRO A 69 3.77 -13.67 -1.49
N GLY A 70 4.00 -12.87 -2.53
CA GLY A 70 5.09 -11.90 -2.54
C GLY A 70 4.84 -10.79 -1.50
N GLU A 71 3.57 -10.43 -1.32
CA GLU A 71 3.10 -9.42 -0.37
C GLU A 71 1.71 -9.82 0.17
N THR A 72 1.29 -9.22 1.29
CA THR A 72 -0.05 -9.49 1.89
C THR A 72 -1.20 -9.26 0.93
N ASN A 73 -1.07 -8.30 0.02
CA ASN A 73 -2.08 -7.97 -0.98
C ASN A 73 -2.13 -8.96 -2.15
N SER A 74 -1.13 -9.82 -2.31
CA SER A 74 -1.05 -10.80 -3.40
C SER A 74 -1.78 -12.12 -3.12
N LEU A 75 -2.44 -12.27 -1.97
CA LEU A 75 -3.22 -13.47 -1.62
C LEU A 75 -4.26 -13.87 -2.69
N PRO A 76 -5.05 -12.94 -3.27
CA PRO A 76 -5.96 -13.30 -4.36
C PRO A 76 -5.23 -13.85 -5.58
N ALA A 77 -4.05 -13.31 -5.90
CA ALA A 77 -3.21 -13.78 -7.00
C ALA A 77 -2.65 -15.18 -6.73
N VAL A 78 -2.37 -15.54 -5.46
CA VAL A 78 -1.99 -16.90 -5.09
C VAL A 78 -3.15 -17.86 -5.33
N ILE A 79 -4.34 -17.54 -4.84
CA ILE A 79 -5.50 -18.45 -4.89
C ILE A 79 -5.93 -18.73 -6.34
N GLU A 80 -6.05 -17.68 -7.14
CA GLU A 80 -6.49 -17.82 -8.54
C GLU A 80 -5.32 -18.16 -9.48
N GLY A 81 -4.15 -17.60 -9.25
CA GLY A 81 -2.97 -17.83 -10.08
C GLY A 81 -2.48 -19.27 -10.05
N THR A 82 -2.45 -19.90 -8.88
CA THR A 82 -2.06 -21.30 -8.74
C THR A 82 -2.98 -22.26 -9.52
N LYS A 83 -4.24 -21.92 -9.70
CA LYS A 83 -5.15 -22.69 -10.55
C LYS A 83 -4.72 -22.69 -12.02
N HIS A 84 -4.20 -21.55 -12.51
CA HIS A 84 -3.68 -21.39 -13.86
C HIS A 84 -2.34 -22.14 -14.02
N THR A 85 -1.49 -22.11 -13.00
CA THR A 85 -0.22 -22.83 -12.98
C THR A 85 -0.44 -24.34 -13.03
N LYS A 86 -1.39 -24.87 -12.24
CA LYS A 86 -1.75 -26.30 -12.27
C LYS A 86 -2.30 -26.76 -13.63
N LYS A 87 -2.87 -25.84 -14.42
CA LYS A 87 -3.34 -26.11 -15.80
C LYS A 87 -2.25 -25.89 -16.86
N GLY A 88 -1.02 -25.56 -16.47
CA GLY A 88 0.09 -25.27 -17.40
C GLY A 88 0.02 -23.91 -18.12
N ILE A 89 -0.88 -23.01 -17.69
CA ILE A 89 -1.14 -21.70 -18.32
C ILE A 89 -0.82 -20.53 -17.36
N ALA A 90 0.25 -20.66 -16.57
CA ALA A 90 0.67 -19.65 -15.58
C ALA A 90 0.85 -18.25 -16.18
N GLN A 91 1.37 -18.17 -17.42
CA GLN A 91 1.55 -16.91 -18.15
C GLN A 91 0.25 -16.15 -18.36
N LEU A 92 -0.84 -16.87 -18.59
CA LEU A 92 -2.17 -16.25 -18.71
C LEU A 92 -2.60 -15.60 -17.39
N GLY A 93 -2.33 -16.25 -16.25
CA GLY A 93 -2.64 -15.70 -14.93
C GLY A 93 -1.91 -14.39 -14.65
N ILE A 94 -0.61 -14.32 -15.00
CA ILE A 94 0.17 -13.09 -14.88
C ILE A 94 -0.33 -12.01 -15.85
N GLY A 95 -0.62 -12.39 -17.10
CA GLY A 95 -1.13 -11.46 -18.11
C GLY A 95 -2.46 -10.83 -17.70
N VAL A 96 -3.40 -11.61 -17.17
CA VAL A 96 -4.70 -11.11 -16.67
C VAL A 96 -4.50 -10.19 -15.47
N SER A 97 -3.61 -10.54 -14.53
CA SER A 97 -3.29 -9.69 -13.39
C SER A 97 -2.67 -8.36 -13.83
N ALA A 98 -1.76 -8.38 -14.79
CA ALA A 98 -1.15 -7.19 -15.36
C ALA A 98 -2.19 -6.27 -16.01
N MET A 99 -3.05 -6.82 -16.85
CA MET A 99 -4.13 -6.07 -17.51
C MET A 99 -5.10 -5.47 -16.49
N GLY A 100 -5.47 -6.25 -15.47
CA GLY A 100 -6.32 -5.77 -14.38
C GLY A 100 -5.69 -4.61 -13.62
N SER A 101 -4.39 -4.66 -13.34
CA SER A 101 -3.65 -3.60 -12.67
C SER A 101 -3.58 -2.32 -13.52
N VAL A 102 -3.35 -2.44 -14.83
CA VAL A 102 -3.33 -1.28 -15.75
C VAL A 102 -4.71 -0.62 -15.82
N ILE A 103 -5.76 -1.40 -16.03
CA ILE A 103 -7.12 -0.87 -16.11
C ILE A 103 -7.53 -0.24 -14.77
N GLY A 104 -7.26 -0.93 -13.66
CA GLY A 104 -7.57 -0.43 -12.31
C GLY A 104 -6.83 0.86 -11.99
N SER A 105 -5.56 0.96 -12.34
CA SER A 105 -4.78 2.19 -12.12
C SER A 105 -5.26 3.36 -12.97
N LEU A 106 -5.64 3.13 -14.23
CA LEU A 106 -6.22 4.17 -15.09
C LEU A 106 -7.54 4.70 -14.53
N ILE A 107 -8.42 3.80 -14.08
CA ILE A 107 -9.70 4.18 -13.44
C ILE A 107 -9.42 4.95 -12.15
N ALA A 108 -8.48 4.48 -11.31
CA ALA A 108 -8.12 5.16 -10.07
C ALA A 108 -7.57 6.57 -10.30
N VAL A 109 -6.71 6.75 -11.29
CA VAL A 109 -6.17 8.07 -11.67
C VAL A 109 -7.30 8.99 -12.12
N LEU A 110 -8.21 8.51 -12.95
CA LEU A 110 -9.34 9.30 -13.45
C LEU A 110 -10.29 9.70 -12.31
N ILE A 111 -10.63 8.78 -11.42
CA ILE A 111 -11.46 9.07 -10.25
C ILE A 111 -10.75 10.09 -9.33
N THR A 112 -9.46 9.89 -9.06
CA THR A 112 -8.68 10.79 -8.20
C THR A 112 -8.61 12.19 -8.80
N TRP A 113 -8.40 12.31 -10.12
CA TRP A 113 -8.37 13.59 -10.82
C TRP A 113 -9.71 14.32 -10.73
N LEU A 114 -10.82 13.61 -10.96
CA LEU A 114 -12.17 14.17 -10.81
C LEU A 114 -12.45 14.58 -9.36
N LEU A 115 -12.09 13.74 -8.40
CA LEU A 115 -12.30 14.02 -6.98
C LEU A 115 -11.49 15.23 -6.52
N LEU A 116 -10.22 15.33 -6.91
CA LEU A 116 -9.37 16.48 -6.58
C LEU A 116 -9.91 17.77 -7.16
N HIS A 117 -10.39 17.74 -8.41
CA HIS A 117 -10.93 18.93 -9.05
C HIS A 117 -12.19 19.46 -8.34
N TYR A 118 -13.10 18.56 -7.96
CA TYR A 118 -14.36 18.95 -7.28
C TYR A 118 -14.20 19.19 -5.78
N LEU A 119 -13.29 18.47 -5.14
CA LEU A 119 -13.25 18.36 -3.68
C LEU A 119 -12.05 19.07 -3.03
N SER A 120 -11.07 19.58 -3.81
CA SER A 120 -9.81 20.12 -3.27
C SER A 120 -10.03 21.17 -2.18
N ASN A 121 -10.93 22.14 -2.40
CA ASN A 121 -11.22 23.19 -1.45
C ASN A 121 -12.03 22.69 -0.24
N HIS A 122 -12.96 21.78 -0.46
CA HIS A 122 -13.78 21.20 0.60
C HIS A 122 -13.00 20.19 1.43
N LEU A 123 -12.14 19.38 0.80
CA LEU A 123 -11.30 18.41 1.50
C LEU A 123 -10.26 19.09 2.38
N ALA A 124 -9.56 20.12 1.89
CA ALA A 124 -8.58 20.85 2.68
C ALA A 124 -9.21 21.44 3.95
N PHE A 125 -10.38 22.07 3.82
CA PHE A 125 -11.14 22.61 4.95
C PHE A 125 -11.63 21.50 5.90
N PHE A 126 -12.16 20.41 5.34
CA PHE A 126 -12.68 19.29 6.10
C PHE A 126 -11.58 18.55 6.86
N PHE A 127 -10.42 18.30 6.21
CA PHE A 127 -9.29 17.65 6.84
C PHE A 127 -8.64 18.52 7.92
N SER A 128 -8.48 19.83 7.69
CA SER A 128 -7.87 20.72 8.67
C SER A 128 -8.70 20.87 9.94
N ASN A 129 -10.03 20.91 9.82
CA ASN A 129 -10.92 21.06 10.98
C ASN A 129 -11.27 19.74 11.69
N ASN A 130 -11.17 18.61 10.99
CA ASN A 130 -11.65 17.32 11.51
C ASN A 130 -10.56 16.23 11.59
N VAL A 131 -9.30 16.61 11.81
CA VAL A 131 -8.18 15.64 11.94
C VAL A 131 -8.49 14.56 12.97
N LYS A 132 -9.09 14.93 14.11
CA LYS A 132 -9.51 14.00 15.15
C LYS A 132 -10.54 12.98 14.63
N PHE A 133 -11.51 13.42 13.83
CA PHE A 133 -12.51 12.54 13.23
C PHE A 133 -11.85 11.48 12.33
N PHE A 134 -10.84 11.84 11.54
CA PHE A 134 -10.12 10.89 10.70
C PHE A 134 -9.32 9.88 11.52
N ILE A 135 -8.68 10.33 12.59
CA ILE A 135 -7.97 9.44 13.52
C ILE A 135 -8.96 8.44 14.13
N TYR A 136 -10.10 8.90 14.63
CA TYR A 136 -11.12 8.02 15.20
C TYR A 136 -11.68 7.04 14.17
N THR A 137 -11.94 7.50 12.94
CA THR A 137 -12.45 6.63 11.86
C THR A 137 -11.41 5.58 11.47
N ALA A 138 -10.12 5.94 11.38
CA ALA A 138 -9.04 5.01 11.10
C ALA A 138 -8.90 3.95 12.22
N VAL A 139 -8.99 4.37 13.49
CA VAL A 139 -8.96 3.48 14.64
C VAL A 139 -10.17 2.53 14.63
N ILE A 140 -11.37 3.03 14.36
CA ILE A 140 -12.58 2.21 14.26
C ILE A 140 -12.48 1.18 13.13
N LEU A 141 -12.00 1.59 11.93
CA LEU A 141 -11.79 0.69 10.81
C LEU A 141 -10.74 -0.38 11.11
N PHE A 142 -9.64 0.01 11.75
CA PHE A 142 -8.61 -0.93 12.21
C PHE A 142 -9.20 -1.96 13.18
N CYS A 143 -10.02 -1.52 14.13
CA CYS A 143 -10.69 -2.39 15.08
C CYS A 143 -11.69 -3.33 14.45
N LEU A 144 -12.47 -2.85 13.48
CA LEU A 144 -13.40 -3.69 12.73
C LEU A 144 -12.66 -4.77 11.92
N THR A 145 -11.49 -4.45 11.36
CA THR A 145 -10.68 -5.43 10.63
C THR A 145 -10.07 -6.48 11.55
N VAL A 146 -9.63 -6.08 12.76
CA VAL A 146 -9.11 -7.00 13.78
C VAL A 146 -10.24 -7.82 14.43
N TYR A 147 -11.43 -7.22 14.60
CA TYR A 147 -12.61 -7.89 15.16
C TYR A 147 -13.02 -9.14 14.40
N ASN A 148 -12.91 -9.12 13.08
CA ASN A 148 -13.29 -10.26 12.24
C ASN A 148 -12.40 -11.51 12.48
N LYS A 149 -11.33 -11.40 13.29
CA LYS A 149 -10.38 -12.48 13.60
C LYS A 149 -10.17 -12.77 15.11
N GLY A 150 -10.85 -12.05 16.00
CA GLY A 150 -10.58 -12.19 17.44
C GLY A 150 -11.76 -11.82 18.35
N ASN A 151 -11.58 -11.96 19.66
CA ASN A 151 -12.60 -11.63 20.66
C ASN A 151 -12.91 -10.13 20.69
N PHE A 152 -14.15 -9.76 20.41
CA PHE A 152 -14.67 -8.39 20.38
C PHE A 152 -14.30 -7.54 21.60
N LEU A 153 -14.39 -8.11 22.80
CA LEU A 153 -14.12 -7.40 24.05
C LEU A 153 -12.66 -6.94 24.18
N VAL A 154 -11.71 -7.75 23.74
CA VAL A 154 -10.27 -7.42 23.79
C VAL A 154 -9.94 -6.31 22.80
N ASN A 155 -10.52 -6.37 21.60
CA ASN A 155 -10.27 -5.40 20.56
C ASN A 155 -10.92 -4.04 20.87
N SER A 156 -12.13 -4.03 21.43
CA SER A 156 -12.79 -2.79 21.87
C SER A 156 -12.06 -2.14 23.06
N ALA A 157 -11.55 -2.93 24.01
CA ALA A 157 -10.74 -2.43 25.12
C ALA A 157 -9.44 -1.79 24.66
N LEU A 158 -8.72 -2.40 23.71
CA LEU A 158 -7.51 -1.84 23.09
C LEU A 158 -7.79 -0.51 22.37
N CYS A 159 -8.94 -0.40 21.69
CA CYS A 159 -9.33 0.83 21.04
C CYS A 159 -9.62 1.95 22.02
N LEU A 160 -10.36 1.65 23.07
CA LEU A 160 -10.66 2.62 24.14
C LEU A 160 -9.38 3.10 24.85
N SER A 161 -8.42 2.20 25.08
CA SER A 161 -7.14 2.56 25.69
C SER A 161 -6.31 3.48 24.79
N LEU A 162 -6.29 3.24 23.47
CA LEU A 162 -5.60 4.10 22.49
C LEU A 162 -6.24 5.49 22.41
N ILE A 163 -7.57 5.57 22.47
CA ILE A 163 -8.29 6.85 22.50
C ILE A 163 -7.97 7.62 23.79
N HIS A 164 -7.85 6.93 24.92
CA HIS A 164 -7.54 7.55 26.21
C HIS A 164 -6.09 8.07 26.29
N ILE A 165 -5.13 7.38 25.66
CA ILE A 165 -3.72 7.80 25.58
C ILE A 165 -3.55 9.04 24.69
N SER A 166 -4.43 9.25 23.71
CA SER A 166 -4.36 10.38 22.80
C SER A 166 -4.99 11.68 23.33
N GLU A 167 -5.66 11.66 24.48
CA GLU A 167 -6.10 12.91 25.13
C GLU A 167 -4.91 13.57 25.84
N PRO A 168 -4.44 14.75 25.36
CA PRO A 168 -3.47 15.51 26.13
C PRO A 168 -4.13 15.90 27.44
N THR A 169 -3.54 15.45 28.56
CA THR A 169 -3.90 15.92 29.89
C THR A 169 -3.91 17.43 29.88
N ARG A 170 -5.09 18.05 29.91
CA ARG A 170 -5.21 19.49 30.17
C ARG A 170 -4.61 19.71 31.56
N PRO A 171 -3.63 20.61 31.70
CA PRO A 171 -3.22 21.02 33.04
C PRO A 171 -4.45 21.67 33.68
N LEU A 172 -4.85 21.14 34.83
CA LEU A 172 -5.82 21.78 35.73
C LEU A 172 -5.13 23.03 36.24
N SER A 173 -5.51 24.19 35.68
CA SER A 173 -5.22 25.51 36.26
C SER A 173 -6.42 25.98 37.05
#